data_6067027afee3b836e7f9d38e4027780e
#
_entry.id   6067027afee3b836e7f9d38e4027780e
#
_cell.length_a   1.000
_cell.length_b   1.000
_cell.length_c   1.000
_cell.angle_alpha   90.00
_cell.angle_beta   90.00
_cell.angle_gamma   90.00
#
_symmetry.space_group_name_H-M   'P 1'
#
loop_
_entity.id
_entity.type
_entity.pdbx_description
1 polymer ?
#
loop_
_entity_poly.entity_id
_entity_poly.type
_entity_poly.pdbx_seq_one_letter_code
_entity_poly.pdbx_strand_id
1 'polypeptide(L)'
;MKKLLVIFLGLASFNAHANGCPGQFDPVTGICRFQGNNGELIHYNIAPPQSGSNTPPPPKKIIYHDVKVPSKFGALAVSVKAGYIAGSLNHGSKEEAQREAVKRCRQGSRNTPCKAITWVRNGCLAAAKGKVKNNQFILSDAAGPQGTVEQTALQNCRNRGATECEIIMPEGCSLPQLQ
;
A
#
# COMPACT_ATOMS: atom_id res chain seq x y z
N MET A 1 28.27 -54.46 3.09
CA MET A 1 27.71 -53.28 3.76
C MET A 1 26.52 -52.81 2.96
N LYS A 2 25.29 -53.18 3.39
CA LYS A 2 24.01 -52.83 2.69
C LYS A 2 23.51 -51.50 3.25
N LYS A 3 23.43 -50.45 2.40
CA LYS A 3 22.84 -49.17 2.76
C LYS A 3 21.31 -49.30 2.62
N LEU A 4 20.62 -49.18 3.77
CA LEU A 4 19.16 -49.12 3.84
C LEU A 4 18.74 -47.69 3.44
N LEU A 5 18.01 -47.54 2.35
CA LEU A 5 17.39 -46.29 1.89
C LEU A 5 16.01 -46.19 2.54
N VAL A 6 15.85 -45.34 3.53
CA VAL A 6 14.55 -45.06 4.16
C VAL A 6 13.86 -43.96 3.33
N ILE A 7 12.83 -44.33 2.59
CA ILE A 7 11.97 -43.39 1.87
C ILE A 7 10.92 -42.91 2.85
N PHE A 8 11.00 -41.64 3.27
CA PHE A 8 9.94 -40.93 3.99
C PHE A 8 8.84 -40.57 2.97
N LEU A 9 7.77 -41.33 2.93
CA LEU A 9 6.52 -40.88 2.32
C LEU A 9 5.89 -39.82 3.22
N GLY A 10 6.03 -38.53 2.84
CA GLY A 10 5.28 -37.46 3.41
C GLY A 10 3.80 -37.58 3.02
N LEU A 11 2.96 -37.99 3.97
CA LEU A 11 1.49 -37.92 3.85
C LEU A 11 1.10 -36.43 3.82
N ALA A 12 0.89 -35.87 2.63
CA ALA A 12 0.22 -34.58 2.47
C ALA A 12 -1.25 -34.77 2.90
N SER A 13 -1.58 -34.33 4.11
CA SER A 13 -2.94 -34.28 4.60
C SER A 13 -3.70 -33.21 3.80
N PHE A 14 -4.41 -33.59 2.75
CA PHE A 14 -5.43 -32.77 2.13
C PHE A 14 -6.58 -32.61 3.13
N ASN A 15 -6.60 -31.51 3.86
CA ASN A 15 -7.78 -31.09 4.60
C ASN A 15 -8.86 -30.71 3.58
N ALA A 16 -9.72 -31.66 3.20
CA ALA A 16 -10.92 -31.37 2.45
C ALA A 16 -11.83 -30.51 3.34
N HIS A 17 -11.96 -29.23 2.99
CA HIS A 17 -12.85 -28.31 3.67
C HIS A 17 -14.30 -28.67 3.34
N ALA A 18 -14.89 -29.59 4.11
CA ALA A 18 -16.26 -30.10 3.93
C ALA A 18 -17.34 -29.04 4.16
N ASN A 19 -16.99 -27.80 4.57
CA ASN A 19 -17.94 -26.79 5.06
C ASN A 19 -18.19 -25.63 4.09
N GLY A 20 -17.72 -25.72 2.84
CA GLY A 20 -17.95 -24.66 1.84
C GLY A 20 -17.28 -23.30 2.16
N CYS A 21 -16.31 -23.27 3.07
CA CYS A 21 -15.52 -22.08 3.39
C CYS A 21 -14.22 -22.07 2.56
N PRO A 22 -14.01 -21.10 1.65
CA PRO A 22 -12.77 -21.01 0.88
C PRO A 22 -11.58 -20.44 1.68
N GLY A 23 -11.80 -20.08 2.95
CA GLY A 23 -10.80 -19.49 3.84
C GLY A 23 -10.80 -20.10 5.24
N GLN A 24 -10.63 -19.27 6.24
CA GLN A 24 -10.60 -19.68 7.65
C GLN A 24 -12.02 -19.75 8.23
N PHE A 25 -12.44 -20.93 8.67
CA PHE A 25 -13.72 -21.16 9.32
C PHE A 25 -13.55 -21.15 10.85
N ASP A 26 -14.36 -20.35 11.53
CA ASP A 26 -14.47 -20.33 12.99
C ASP A 26 -15.66 -21.20 13.42
N PRO A 27 -15.44 -22.37 14.03
CA PRO A 27 -16.52 -23.28 14.40
C PRO A 27 -17.38 -22.79 15.57
N VAL A 28 -16.89 -21.84 16.36
CA VAL A 28 -17.64 -21.31 17.53
C VAL A 28 -18.67 -20.29 17.07
N THR A 29 -18.31 -19.42 16.13
CA THR A 29 -19.20 -18.36 15.63
C THR A 29 -19.90 -18.72 14.33
N GLY A 30 -19.49 -19.81 13.66
CA GLY A 30 -20.00 -20.20 12.34
C GLY A 30 -19.59 -19.24 11.22
N ILE A 31 -18.58 -18.40 11.44
CA ILE A 31 -18.12 -17.39 10.49
C ILE A 31 -16.99 -17.92 9.64
N CYS A 32 -17.15 -17.81 8.32
CA CYS A 32 -16.08 -18.00 7.34
C CYS A 32 -15.43 -16.66 7.00
N ARG A 33 -14.11 -16.60 7.05
CA ARG A 33 -13.31 -15.43 6.70
C ARG A 33 -12.36 -15.77 5.55
N PHE A 34 -12.40 -15.01 4.48
CA PHE A 34 -11.44 -15.15 3.39
C PHE A 34 -11.14 -13.80 2.74
N GLN A 35 -10.01 -13.72 2.07
CA GLN A 35 -9.60 -12.54 1.36
C GLN A 35 -10.09 -12.60 -0.09
N GLY A 36 -10.86 -11.59 -0.51
CA GLY A 36 -11.31 -11.44 -1.89
C GLY A 36 -10.18 -11.03 -2.84
N ASN A 37 -10.46 -11.06 -4.13
CA ASN A 37 -9.47 -10.77 -5.18
C ASN A 37 -8.91 -9.34 -5.15
N ASN A 38 -9.61 -8.43 -4.49
CA ASN A 38 -9.20 -7.03 -4.34
C ASN A 38 -8.55 -6.73 -2.97
N GLY A 39 -8.25 -7.79 -2.19
CA GLY A 39 -7.65 -7.66 -0.86
C GLY A 39 -8.64 -7.34 0.26
N GLU A 40 -9.95 -7.26 -0.03
CA GLU A 40 -10.99 -7.07 0.98
C GLU A 40 -11.17 -8.33 1.83
N LEU A 41 -11.43 -8.16 3.12
CA LEU A 41 -11.74 -9.26 4.03
C LEU A 41 -13.26 -9.52 4.01
N ILE A 42 -13.65 -10.68 3.49
CA ILE A 42 -15.04 -11.08 3.36
C ILE A 42 -15.39 -12.00 4.51
N HIS A 43 -16.50 -11.72 5.21
CA HIS A 43 -17.02 -12.50 6.30
C HIS A 43 -18.45 -12.92 5.96
N TYR A 44 -18.76 -14.22 6.09
CA TYR A 44 -20.14 -14.68 6.00
C TYR A 44 -20.41 -15.82 6.97
N ASN A 45 -21.66 -15.91 7.44
CA ASN A 45 -22.09 -16.99 8.31
C ASN A 45 -22.43 -18.23 7.49
N ILE A 46 -21.80 -19.36 7.84
CA ILE A 46 -22.21 -20.68 7.37
C ILE A 46 -23.15 -21.24 8.44
N ALA A 47 -24.44 -21.27 8.14
CA ALA A 47 -25.37 -21.96 9.01
C ALA A 47 -24.97 -23.45 9.10
N PRO A 48 -24.95 -24.05 10.32
CA PRO A 48 -24.70 -25.47 10.44
C PRO A 48 -25.79 -26.24 9.65
N PRO A 49 -25.46 -27.38 9.02
CA PRO A 49 -26.43 -28.17 8.30
C PRO A 49 -27.55 -28.58 9.27
N GLN A 50 -28.75 -28.05 9.04
CA GLN A 50 -29.92 -28.46 9.83
C GLN A 50 -30.25 -29.88 9.41
N SER A 51 -30.03 -30.81 10.34
CA SER A 51 -30.43 -32.21 10.20
C SER A 51 -31.95 -32.27 10.19
N GLY A 52 -32.56 -32.52 9.03
CA GLY A 52 -33.96 -32.91 8.97
C GLY A 52 -34.93 -32.15 8.06
N SER A 53 -34.51 -31.33 7.12
CA SER A 53 -35.43 -30.78 6.10
C SER A 53 -34.84 -30.91 4.70
N ASN A 54 -35.50 -31.66 3.83
CA ASN A 54 -35.15 -31.86 2.43
C ASN A 54 -35.44 -30.65 1.53
N THR A 55 -35.68 -29.48 2.09
CA THR A 55 -35.92 -28.26 1.35
C THR A 55 -34.61 -27.44 1.33
N PRO A 56 -33.97 -27.19 0.18
CA PRO A 56 -32.79 -26.33 0.12
C PRO A 56 -33.16 -24.94 0.65
N PRO A 57 -32.34 -24.36 1.54
CA PRO A 57 -32.60 -23.02 2.03
C PRO A 57 -32.63 -22.03 0.85
N PRO A 58 -33.54 -21.04 0.86
CA PRO A 58 -33.60 -20.06 -0.20
C PRO A 58 -32.23 -19.35 -0.33
N PRO A 59 -31.77 -19.04 -1.56
CA PRO A 59 -30.50 -18.38 -1.79
C PRO A 59 -30.49 -17.05 -1.01
N LYS A 60 -29.50 -16.92 -0.11
CA LYS A 60 -29.32 -15.69 0.66
C LYS A 60 -29.01 -14.57 -0.34
N LYS A 61 -29.89 -13.56 -0.39
CA LYS A 61 -29.67 -12.36 -1.18
C LYS A 61 -28.50 -11.59 -0.54
N ILE A 62 -27.33 -11.64 -1.19
CA ILE A 62 -26.18 -10.83 -0.77
C ILE A 62 -26.46 -9.42 -1.26
N ILE A 63 -26.66 -8.49 -0.35
CA ILE A 63 -26.80 -7.07 -0.67
C ILE A 63 -25.40 -6.48 -0.59
N TYR A 64 -24.84 -6.14 -1.76
CA TYR A 64 -23.60 -5.39 -1.84
C TYR A 64 -23.90 -3.92 -1.59
N HIS A 65 -23.28 -3.34 -0.58
CA HIS A 65 -23.27 -1.91 -0.39
C HIS A 65 -21.97 -1.37 -0.96
N ASP A 66 -22.05 -0.70 -2.10
CA ASP A 66 -20.91 0.02 -2.66
C ASP A 66 -20.59 1.23 -1.78
N VAL A 67 -19.63 1.08 -0.90
CA VAL A 67 -19.11 2.20 -0.10
C VAL A 67 -18.11 2.98 -0.95
N LYS A 68 -18.51 4.15 -1.44
CA LYS A 68 -17.60 5.06 -2.15
C LYS A 68 -16.70 5.75 -1.14
N VAL A 69 -15.45 5.29 -1.04
CA VAL A 69 -14.44 5.95 -0.21
C VAL A 69 -13.79 7.08 -1.01
N PRO A 70 -13.82 8.34 -0.53
CA PRO A 70 -13.21 9.47 -1.23
C PRO A 70 -11.70 9.26 -1.43
N SER A 71 -11.21 9.53 -2.63
CA SER A 71 -9.78 9.48 -2.92
C SER A 71 -9.02 10.52 -2.10
N LYS A 72 -7.80 10.16 -1.71
CA LYS A 72 -6.84 11.06 -1.05
C LYS A 72 -5.67 11.36 -1.97
N PHE A 73 -5.19 12.58 -1.91
CA PHE A 73 -4.09 13.06 -2.74
C PHE A 73 -2.93 13.53 -1.89
N GLY A 74 -1.71 13.26 -2.38
CA GLY A 74 -0.48 13.77 -1.83
C GLY A 74 0.38 14.41 -2.93
N ALA A 75 1.29 15.31 -2.57
CA ALA A 75 2.22 15.94 -3.49
C ALA A 75 3.55 16.29 -2.84
N LEU A 76 4.59 16.39 -3.67
CA LEU A 76 5.91 16.87 -3.33
C LEU A 76 6.21 18.17 -4.06
N ALA A 77 6.90 19.09 -3.39
CA ALA A 77 7.44 20.31 -3.99
C ALA A 77 8.91 20.48 -3.62
N VAL A 78 9.68 21.02 -4.54
CA VAL A 78 11.14 21.22 -4.43
C VAL A 78 11.52 22.68 -4.65
N SER A 79 12.48 23.16 -3.87
CA SER A 79 13.29 24.32 -4.19
C SER A 79 14.69 23.85 -4.58
N VAL A 80 15.00 23.90 -5.87
CA VAL A 80 16.33 23.52 -6.38
C VAL A 80 17.41 24.45 -5.80
N LYS A 81 17.10 25.76 -5.69
CA LYS A 81 18.02 26.76 -5.16
C LYS A 81 18.41 26.50 -3.70
N ALA A 82 17.46 26.06 -2.87
CA ALA A 82 17.71 25.76 -1.46
C ALA A 82 18.09 24.30 -1.22
N GLY A 83 18.00 23.41 -2.22
CA GLY A 83 18.14 21.98 -2.02
C GLY A 83 17.10 21.40 -1.04
N TYR A 84 15.90 21.97 -1.01
CA TYR A 84 14.86 21.65 -0.05
C TYR A 84 13.64 21.03 -0.71
N ILE A 85 13.07 20.02 -0.07
CA ILE A 85 11.86 19.33 -0.50
C ILE A 85 10.83 19.32 0.64
N ALA A 86 9.57 19.44 0.30
CA ALA A 86 8.47 19.28 1.23
C ALA A 86 7.31 18.52 0.62
N GLY A 87 6.58 17.78 1.45
CA GLY A 87 5.40 17.04 1.08
C GLY A 87 4.12 17.54 1.74
N SER A 88 3.00 17.21 1.13
CA SER A 88 1.68 17.31 1.75
C SER A 88 0.86 16.07 1.42
N LEU A 89 0.01 15.64 2.36
CA LEU A 89 -0.73 14.38 2.30
C LEU A 89 -2.20 14.58 2.68
N ASN A 90 -3.03 13.62 2.31
CA ASN A 90 -4.44 13.47 2.72
C ASN A 90 -5.38 14.61 2.26
N HIS A 91 -5.09 15.22 1.11
CA HIS A 91 -5.94 16.24 0.51
C HIS A 91 -7.09 15.65 -0.31
N GLY A 92 -8.15 16.45 -0.52
CA GLY A 92 -9.31 16.08 -1.31
C GLY A 92 -9.10 16.17 -2.83
N SER A 93 -8.06 16.90 -3.27
CA SER A 93 -7.73 17.07 -4.68
C SER A 93 -6.22 17.17 -4.91
N LYS A 94 -5.79 16.90 -6.15
CA LYS A 94 -4.41 17.07 -6.61
C LYS A 94 -3.94 18.53 -6.45
N GLU A 95 -4.78 19.45 -6.87
CA GLU A 95 -4.48 20.89 -6.86
C GLU A 95 -4.25 21.41 -5.44
N GLU A 96 -5.05 20.94 -4.49
CA GLU A 96 -4.89 21.28 -3.08
C GLU A 96 -3.59 20.70 -2.52
N ALA A 97 -3.31 19.43 -2.78
CA ALA A 97 -2.07 18.79 -2.37
C ALA A 97 -0.84 19.54 -2.90
N GLN A 98 -0.85 19.89 -4.19
CA GLN A 98 0.26 20.61 -4.81
C GLN A 98 0.43 22.03 -4.23
N ARG A 99 -0.66 22.79 -4.02
CA ARG A 99 -0.59 24.12 -3.41
C ARG A 99 0.01 24.06 -2.00
N GLU A 100 -0.45 23.10 -1.18
CA GLU A 100 0.04 22.95 0.18
C GLU A 100 1.51 22.49 0.22
N ALA A 101 1.93 21.57 -0.66
CA ALA A 101 3.32 21.16 -0.78
C ALA A 101 4.22 22.34 -1.15
N VAL A 102 3.82 23.16 -2.12
CA VAL A 102 4.55 24.39 -2.52
C VAL A 102 4.63 25.38 -1.38
N LYS A 103 3.54 25.58 -0.64
CA LYS A 103 3.49 26.48 0.53
C LYS A 103 4.49 26.01 1.61
N ARG A 104 4.46 24.73 1.99
CA ARG A 104 5.40 24.15 2.97
C ARG A 104 6.85 24.23 2.49
N CYS A 105 7.08 23.98 1.20
CA CYS A 105 8.39 24.12 0.61
C CYS A 105 8.93 25.56 0.73
N ARG A 106 8.13 26.57 0.41
CA ARG A 106 8.51 27.98 0.57
C ARG A 106 8.84 28.34 2.02
N GLN A 107 8.01 27.87 2.94
CA GLN A 107 8.23 28.11 4.38
C GLN A 107 9.56 27.51 4.85
N GLY A 108 9.86 26.27 4.51
CA GLY A 108 11.09 25.59 4.93
C GLY A 108 12.34 26.03 4.16
N SER A 109 12.19 26.55 2.95
CA SER A 109 13.30 27.02 2.11
C SER A 109 13.61 28.52 2.22
N ARG A 110 13.13 29.20 3.27
CA ARG A 110 13.29 30.65 3.46
C ARG A 110 12.77 31.46 2.27
N ASN A 111 11.55 31.13 1.83
CA ASN A 111 10.85 31.75 0.70
C ASN A 111 11.56 31.66 -0.66
N THR A 112 12.47 30.70 -0.86
CA THR A 112 13.01 30.45 -2.19
C THR A 112 11.91 29.88 -3.11
N PRO A 113 12.03 30.09 -4.44
CA PRO A 113 11.06 29.55 -5.39
C PRO A 113 10.92 28.04 -5.26
N CYS A 114 9.68 27.56 -5.13
CA CYS A 114 9.33 26.16 -5.04
C CYS A 114 8.37 25.75 -6.16
N LYS A 115 8.54 24.54 -6.67
CA LYS A 115 7.71 23.94 -7.72
C LYS A 115 7.24 22.57 -7.27
N ALA A 116 5.95 22.26 -7.47
CA ALA A 116 5.44 20.90 -7.33
C ALA A 116 6.05 20.00 -8.43
N ILE A 117 6.55 18.82 -8.04
CA ILE A 117 7.25 17.89 -8.92
C ILE A 117 6.52 16.56 -9.09
N THR A 118 5.92 16.05 -8.03
CA THR A 118 5.26 14.74 -8.02
C THR A 118 3.97 14.83 -7.22
N TRP A 119 3.02 13.99 -7.57
CA TRP A 119 1.77 13.82 -6.85
C TRP A 119 1.32 12.36 -6.92
N VAL A 120 0.46 11.97 -6.00
CA VAL A 120 -0.12 10.62 -5.94
C VAL A 120 -1.61 10.72 -5.58
N ARG A 121 -2.37 9.74 -6.07
CA ARG A 121 -3.75 9.48 -5.66
C ARG A 121 -3.80 8.11 -5.03
N ASN A 122 -4.30 8.01 -3.81
CA ASN A 122 -4.45 6.77 -3.06
C ASN A 122 -3.13 5.95 -2.99
N GLY A 123 -2.03 6.63 -2.69
CA GLY A 123 -0.70 6.02 -2.67
C GLY A 123 0.26 6.79 -1.79
N CYS A 124 1.53 6.47 -1.91
CA CYS A 124 2.60 6.99 -1.07
C CYS A 124 3.66 7.75 -1.86
N LEU A 125 4.39 8.61 -1.17
CA LEU A 125 5.46 9.47 -1.70
C LEU A 125 6.68 9.36 -0.79
N ALA A 126 7.87 9.40 -1.37
CA ALA A 126 9.13 9.53 -0.65
C ALA A 126 10.12 10.37 -1.45
N ALA A 127 11.18 10.88 -0.80
CA ALA A 127 12.24 11.58 -1.48
C ALA A 127 13.61 11.23 -0.92
N ALA A 128 14.60 11.19 -1.82
CA ALA A 128 15.99 10.94 -1.52
C ALA A 128 16.88 12.09 -2.05
N LYS A 129 18.05 12.23 -1.45
CA LYS A 129 19.10 13.16 -1.83
C LYS A 129 20.39 12.38 -2.04
N GLY A 130 21.19 12.79 -3.01
CA GLY A 130 22.51 12.22 -3.23
C GLY A 130 23.48 13.24 -3.77
N LYS A 131 24.76 12.90 -3.74
CA LYS A 131 25.84 13.73 -4.28
C LYS A 131 26.19 13.30 -5.69
N VAL A 132 26.39 14.24 -6.59
CA VAL A 132 26.98 14.03 -7.91
C VAL A 132 28.37 14.65 -7.97
N LYS A 133 29.05 14.54 -9.13
CA LYS A 133 30.37 15.15 -9.35
C LYS A 133 30.37 16.62 -8.91
N ASN A 134 31.50 17.08 -8.38
CA ASN A 134 31.71 18.44 -7.84
C ASN A 134 30.90 18.80 -6.58
N ASN A 135 30.56 17.79 -5.76
CA ASN A 135 29.78 17.99 -4.53
C ASN A 135 28.40 18.64 -4.70
N GLN A 136 27.87 18.68 -5.92
CA GLN A 136 26.51 19.12 -6.14
C GLN A 136 25.52 18.08 -5.65
N PHE A 137 24.41 18.55 -5.09
CA PHE A 137 23.33 17.67 -4.64
C PHE A 137 22.24 17.55 -5.70
N ILE A 138 21.71 16.34 -5.83
CA ILE A 138 20.46 16.12 -6.55
C ILE A 138 19.39 15.61 -5.59
N LEU A 139 18.16 15.94 -5.93
CA LEU A 139 16.97 15.44 -5.26
C LEU A 139 16.25 14.49 -6.19
N SER A 140 15.78 13.38 -5.67
CA SER A 140 14.97 12.40 -6.38
C SER A 140 13.73 12.08 -5.55
N ASP A 141 12.66 11.72 -6.24
CA ASP A 141 11.38 11.43 -5.65
C ASP A 141 10.81 10.14 -6.22
N ALA A 142 9.85 9.58 -5.53
CA ALA A 142 9.06 8.46 -5.98
C ALA A 142 7.62 8.58 -5.51
N ALA A 143 6.71 8.02 -6.30
CA ALA A 143 5.30 7.86 -6.00
C ALA A 143 4.89 6.43 -6.35
N GLY A 144 4.08 5.79 -5.51
CA GLY A 144 3.67 4.40 -5.74
C GLY A 144 2.93 3.77 -4.57
N PRO A 145 2.83 2.44 -4.57
CA PRO A 145 2.25 1.68 -3.48
C PRO A 145 3.05 1.83 -2.18
N GLN A 146 2.36 1.61 -1.06
CA GLN A 146 2.98 1.58 0.27
C GLN A 146 4.09 0.53 0.36
N GLY A 147 5.17 0.87 1.06
CA GLY A 147 6.33 -0.01 1.28
C GLY A 147 7.34 -0.06 0.13
N THR A 148 7.12 0.68 -0.97
CA THR A 148 8.00 0.61 -2.15
C THR A 148 8.70 1.92 -2.49
N VAL A 149 8.17 3.05 -2.04
CA VAL A 149 8.57 4.36 -2.57
C VAL A 149 9.94 4.84 -2.07
N GLU A 150 10.35 4.48 -0.86
CA GLU A 150 11.69 4.84 -0.35
C GLU A 150 12.79 4.16 -1.18
N GLN A 151 12.65 2.86 -1.42
CA GLN A 151 13.61 2.14 -2.24
C GLN A 151 13.64 2.66 -3.67
N THR A 152 12.47 2.99 -4.22
CA THR A 152 12.36 3.59 -5.55
C THR A 152 13.02 4.98 -5.60
N ALA A 153 12.83 5.83 -4.58
CA ALA A 153 13.48 7.13 -4.50
C ALA A 153 15.02 7.01 -4.44
N LEU A 154 15.55 6.06 -3.66
CA LEU A 154 16.98 5.76 -3.61
C LEU A 154 17.51 5.24 -4.96
N GLN A 155 16.75 4.37 -5.64
CA GLN A 155 17.11 3.87 -6.95
C GLN A 155 17.12 4.99 -7.98
N ASN A 156 16.11 5.86 -7.98
CA ASN A 156 16.06 7.05 -8.84
C ASN A 156 17.26 7.98 -8.60
N CYS A 157 17.67 8.14 -7.35
CA CYS A 157 18.87 8.91 -6.98
C CYS A 157 20.13 8.31 -7.62
N ARG A 158 20.35 7.01 -7.49
CA ARG A 158 21.51 6.29 -8.07
C ARG A 158 21.48 6.31 -9.60
N ASN A 159 20.31 6.11 -10.21
CA ASN A 159 20.14 6.13 -11.67
C ASN A 159 20.49 7.51 -12.29
N ARG A 160 20.41 8.58 -11.49
CA ARG A 160 20.84 9.94 -11.90
C ARG A 160 22.35 10.17 -11.68
N GLY A 161 23.10 9.13 -11.38
CA GLY A 161 24.55 9.17 -11.20
C GLY A 161 24.99 9.73 -9.85
N ALA A 162 24.09 9.79 -8.87
CA ALA A 162 24.46 10.22 -7.53
C ALA A 162 25.06 9.07 -6.71
N THR A 163 25.98 9.43 -5.85
CA THR A 163 26.53 8.63 -4.76
C THR A 163 25.93 9.10 -3.43
N GLU A 164 26.15 8.31 -2.37
CA GLU A 164 25.70 8.66 -1.01
C GLU A 164 24.20 9.02 -0.97
N CYS A 165 23.37 8.25 -1.68
CA CYS A 165 21.94 8.47 -1.69
C CYS A 165 21.31 8.11 -0.33
N GLU A 166 20.59 9.06 0.26
CA GLU A 166 19.90 8.94 1.55
C GLU A 166 18.44 9.40 1.45
N ILE A 167 17.56 8.82 2.25
CA ILE A 167 16.18 9.28 2.38
C ILE A 167 16.15 10.55 3.20
N ILE A 168 15.62 11.62 2.63
CA ILE A 168 15.43 12.92 3.28
C ILE A 168 13.97 13.20 3.61
N MET A 169 13.06 12.49 2.96
CA MET A 169 11.66 12.47 3.30
C MET A 169 11.19 11.01 3.27
N PRO A 170 10.93 10.42 4.45
CA PRO A 170 10.44 9.05 4.54
C PRO A 170 9.07 8.89 3.89
N GLU A 171 8.68 7.64 3.67
CA GLU A 171 7.39 7.32 3.08
C GLU A 171 6.24 7.97 3.84
N GLY A 172 5.42 8.71 3.10
CA GLY A 172 4.17 9.27 3.58
C GLY A 172 3.04 8.92 2.61
N CYS A 173 1.92 8.43 3.14
CA CYS A 173 0.82 7.91 2.33
C CYS A 173 -0.43 8.76 2.42
N SER A 174 -1.14 8.87 1.30
CA SER A 174 -2.48 9.43 1.16
C SER A 174 -3.42 8.32 0.74
N LEU A 175 -3.85 7.52 1.71
CA LEU A 175 -4.72 6.37 1.47
C LEU A 175 -6.17 6.70 1.88
N PRO A 176 -7.16 6.21 1.11
CA PRO A 176 -8.56 6.32 1.52
C PRO A 176 -8.76 5.56 2.83
N GLN A 177 -9.58 6.11 3.71
CA GLN A 177 -9.96 5.48 4.97
C GLN A 177 -11.47 5.30 5.00
N LEU A 178 -11.93 4.11 5.34
CA LEU A 178 -13.32 3.85 5.73
C LEU A 178 -13.57 4.58 7.05
N GLN A 179 -14.54 5.49 7.05
CA GLN A 179 -15.01 6.16 8.25
C GLN A 179 -16.12 5.35 8.89
#